data_d366cddd7aebf1802c73f00129a34d07
#
_entry.id   d366cddd7aebf1802c73f00129a34d07
#
_cell.length_a   1.000
_cell.length_b   1.000
_cell.length_c   1.000
_cell.angle_alpha   90.00
_cell.angle_beta   90.00
_cell.angle_gamma   90.00
#
_symmetry.space_group_name_H-M   'P 1'
#
loop_
_entity.id
_entity.type
_entity.pdbx_description
1 polymer ?
#
loop_
_entity_poly.entity_id
_entity_poly.type
_entity_poly.pdbx_seq_one_letter_code
_entity_poly.pdbx_strand_id
1 'polypeptide(L)'
;MNPFSGAAAAFEVVLVGELIPYIDANFRTLSDQPHRAMAGLSMGGAETKIITLKNLDKFSHIGLFSGGVITTNDVNNASGFREKVKVVFASCGSKENPGNLKLNHEALNSIGIKNTAYVSRDTAHEFLTWRRSLREFAPLLFQD
;
A
#
# COMPACT_ATOMS: atom_id res chain seq x y z
N MET A 1 -18.67 5.97 6.95
CA MET A 1 -17.72 6.95 6.33
C MET A 1 -16.34 6.69 6.92
N ASN A 2 -15.31 6.55 6.08
CA ASN A 2 -13.93 6.34 6.57
C ASN A 2 -13.43 7.66 7.20
N PRO A 3 -13.04 7.68 8.49
CA PRO A 3 -12.60 8.91 9.16
C PRO A 3 -11.36 9.55 8.53
N PHE A 4 -10.59 8.79 7.76
CA PHE A 4 -9.38 9.27 7.09
C PHE A 4 -9.61 9.81 5.67
N SER A 5 -10.85 9.73 5.15
CA SER A 5 -11.11 10.09 3.75
C SER A 5 -10.85 11.58 3.44
N GLY A 6 -11.15 12.47 4.39
CA GLY A 6 -10.90 13.90 4.23
C GLY A 6 -9.40 14.26 4.23
N ALA A 7 -8.64 13.69 5.16
CA ALA A 7 -7.18 13.88 5.23
C ALA A 7 -6.49 13.29 3.99
N ALA A 8 -6.89 12.08 3.57
CA ALA A 8 -6.35 11.45 2.37
C ALA A 8 -6.64 12.28 1.11
N ALA A 9 -7.85 12.85 0.99
CA ALA A 9 -8.20 13.70 -0.16
C ALA A 9 -7.36 14.98 -0.21
N ALA A 10 -7.13 15.64 0.91
CA ALA A 10 -6.28 16.82 0.99
C ALA A 10 -4.82 16.49 0.66
N PHE A 11 -4.29 15.40 1.20
CA PHE A 11 -2.94 14.94 0.92
C PHE A 11 -2.77 14.47 -0.54
N GLU A 12 -3.77 13.81 -1.12
CA GLU A 12 -3.78 13.40 -2.53
C GLU A 12 -3.55 14.57 -3.47
N VAL A 13 -4.22 15.70 -3.24
CA VAL A 13 -4.06 16.92 -4.06
C VAL A 13 -2.61 17.39 -4.07
N VAL A 14 -1.98 17.46 -2.91
CA VAL A 14 -0.57 17.87 -2.77
C VAL A 14 0.36 16.81 -3.36
N LEU A 15 0.19 15.55 -3.00
CA LEU A 15 1.09 14.46 -3.43
C LEU A 15 1.05 14.28 -4.95
N VAL A 16 -0.14 14.12 -5.49
CA VAL A 16 -0.31 13.75 -6.92
C VAL A 16 -0.27 14.98 -7.82
N GLY A 17 -0.81 16.10 -7.36
CA GLY A 17 -0.90 17.32 -8.16
C GLY A 17 0.35 18.20 -8.14
N GLU A 18 1.14 18.15 -7.08
CA GLU A 18 2.27 19.05 -6.88
C GLU A 18 3.60 18.31 -6.65
N LEU A 19 3.67 17.46 -5.63
CA LEU A 19 4.92 16.87 -5.17
C LEU A 19 5.52 15.89 -6.19
N ILE A 20 4.74 14.95 -6.71
CA ILE A 20 5.21 14.00 -7.73
C ILE A 20 5.67 14.74 -8.98
N PRO A 21 4.90 15.66 -9.59
CA PRO A 21 5.37 16.43 -10.73
C PRO A 21 6.64 17.23 -10.45
N TYR A 22 6.77 17.84 -9.27
CA TYR A 22 7.96 18.58 -8.88
C TYR A 22 9.20 17.68 -8.80
N ILE A 23 9.07 16.52 -8.16
CA ILE A 23 10.19 15.56 -8.02
C ILE A 23 10.58 15.01 -9.38
N ASP A 24 9.62 14.62 -10.21
CA ASP A 24 9.89 14.09 -11.56
C ASP A 24 10.54 15.12 -12.49
N ALA A 25 10.23 16.40 -12.30
CA ALA A 25 10.83 17.48 -13.11
C ALA A 25 12.25 17.89 -12.65
N ASN A 26 12.59 17.68 -11.39
CA ASN A 26 13.84 18.23 -10.80
C ASN A 26 14.86 17.16 -10.41
N PHE A 27 14.49 15.88 -10.38
CA PHE A 27 15.37 14.79 -9.99
C PHE A 27 15.37 13.69 -11.07
N ARG A 28 16.41 12.85 -11.04
CA ARG A 28 16.52 11.70 -11.96
C ARG A 28 15.62 10.56 -11.46
N THR A 29 14.36 10.63 -11.76
CA THR A 29 13.38 9.60 -11.45
C THR A 29 13.03 8.78 -12.69
N LEU A 30 12.56 7.55 -12.46
CA LEU A 30 11.77 6.81 -13.45
C LEU A 30 10.31 7.17 -13.19
N SER A 31 9.74 8.05 -14.00
CA SER A 31 8.46 8.72 -13.73
C SER A 31 7.22 7.93 -14.17
N ASP A 32 7.42 6.77 -14.77
CA ASP A 32 6.33 5.92 -15.25
C ASP A 32 5.70 5.06 -14.13
N GLN A 33 4.47 4.63 -14.34
CA GLN A 33 3.67 3.90 -13.37
C GLN A 33 4.35 2.64 -12.80
N PRO A 34 5.03 1.78 -13.59
CA PRO A 34 5.68 0.58 -13.07
C PRO A 34 6.81 0.84 -12.07
N HIS A 35 7.36 2.06 -12.06
CA HIS A 35 8.48 2.44 -11.21
C HIS A 35 8.07 3.33 -10.03
N ARG A 36 6.78 3.36 -9.68
CA ARG A 36 6.31 4.14 -8.52
C ARG A 36 5.60 3.25 -7.51
N ALA A 37 6.10 3.32 -6.28
CA ALA A 37 5.53 2.65 -5.12
C ALA A 37 4.99 3.68 -4.12
N MET A 38 3.99 3.30 -3.36
CA MET A 38 3.55 4.05 -2.19
C MET A 38 3.37 3.11 -1.02
N ALA A 39 3.90 3.48 0.12
CA ALA A 39 3.72 2.75 1.37
C ALA A 39 3.51 3.71 2.53
N GLY A 40 2.81 3.26 3.55
CA GLY A 40 2.57 4.05 4.74
C GLY A 40 2.30 3.19 5.96
N LEU A 41 2.57 3.78 7.13
CA LEU A 41 2.29 3.14 8.42
C LEU A 41 1.07 3.76 9.09
N SER A 42 0.30 2.96 9.84
CA SER A 42 -0.84 3.42 10.61
C SER A 42 -1.83 4.22 9.74
N MET A 43 -2.11 5.47 10.07
CA MET A 43 -2.92 6.38 9.25
C MET A 43 -2.37 6.54 7.84
N GLY A 44 -1.04 6.65 7.68
CA GLY A 44 -0.39 6.70 6.37
C GLY A 44 -0.63 5.46 5.52
N GLY A 45 -0.84 4.28 6.12
CA GLY A 45 -1.28 3.08 5.41
C GLY A 45 -2.71 3.22 4.88
N ALA A 46 -3.63 3.75 5.69
CA ALA A 46 -5.00 4.01 5.25
C ALA A 46 -5.04 5.05 4.11
N GLU A 47 -4.25 6.11 4.20
CA GLU A 47 -4.10 7.11 3.13
C GLU A 47 -3.49 6.50 1.87
N THR A 48 -2.44 5.69 2.02
CA THR A 48 -1.82 4.94 0.90
C THR A 48 -2.86 4.11 0.16
N LYS A 49 -3.69 3.36 0.87
CA LYS A 49 -4.78 2.58 0.27
C LYS A 49 -5.72 3.47 -0.56
N ILE A 50 -6.21 4.56 0.05
CA ILE A 50 -7.19 5.45 -0.58
C ILE A 50 -6.60 6.10 -1.84
N ILE A 51 -5.38 6.64 -1.72
CA ILE A 51 -4.73 7.38 -2.81
C ILE A 51 -4.33 6.46 -3.96
N THR A 52 -3.72 5.31 -3.67
CA THR A 52 -3.27 4.39 -4.72
C THR A 52 -4.43 3.80 -5.50
N LEU A 53 -5.53 3.40 -4.84
CA LEU A 53 -6.71 2.85 -5.51
C LEU A 53 -7.41 3.85 -6.45
N LYS A 54 -7.30 5.15 -6.19
CA LYS A 54 -7.79 6.20 -7.08
C LYS A 54 -6.82 6.54 -8.21
N ASN A 55 -5.53 6.23 -8.05
CA ASN A 55 -4.46 6.64 -8.95
C ASN A 55 -3.63 5.44 -9.43
N LEU A 56 -4.28 4.37 -9.88
CA LEU A 56 -3.61 3.17 -10.40
C LEU A 56 -2.81 3.42 -11.69
N ASP A 57 -3.02 4.54 -12.35
CA ASP A 57 -2.21 5.02 -13.47
C ASP A 57 -0.85 5.59 -13.02
N LYS A 58 -0.65 5.77 -11.72
CA LYS A 58 0.58 6.35 -11.13
C LYS A 58 1.34 5.40 -10.23
N PHE A 59 0.67 4.44 -9.59
CA PHE A 59 1.27 3.55 -8.60
C PHE A 59 1.08 2.08 -8.97
N SER A 60 2.15 1.30 -8.90
CA SER A 60 2.16 -0.14 -9.18
C SER A 60 2.45 -1.01 -7.96
N HIS A 61 3.01 -0.45 -6.89
CA HIS A 61 3.40 -1.18 -5.70
C HIS A 61 2.79 -0.51 -4.47
N ILE A 62 2.07 -1.29 -3.65
CA ILE A 62 1.28 -0.79 -2.52
C ILE A 62 1.72 -1.50 -1.25
N GLY A 63 2.15 -0.73 -0.24
CA GLY A 63 2.55 -1.25 1.07
C GLY A 63 1.75 -0.63 2.23
N LEU A 64 1.05 -1.46 3.00
CA LEU A 64 0.23 -1.03 4.14
C LEU A 64 0.80 -1.62 5.44
N PHE A 65 1.42 -0.79 6.27
CA PHE A 65 2.04 -1.22 7.52
C PHE A 65 1.15 -0.83 8.71
N SER A 66 0.50 -1.80 9.34
CA SER A 66 -0.50 -1.56 10.39
C SER A 66 -1.56 -0.52 9.99
N GLY A 67 -1.92 -0.45 8.72
CA GLY A 67 -2.78 0.58 8.14
C GLY A 67 -3.96 0.00 7.33
N GLY A 68 -4.38 -1.22 7.67
CA GLY A 68 -5.45 -1.91 6.97
C GLY A 68 -4.94 -2.87 5.90
N VAL A 69 -5.84 -3.25 4.99
CA VAL A 69 -5.59 -4.21 3.92
C VAL A 69 -6.29 -3.77 2.63
N ILE A 70 -5.79 -4.21 1.49
CA ILE A 70 -6.54 -4.19 0.22
C ILE A 70 -7.48 -5.38 0.26
N THR A 71 -8.77 -5.15 0.11
CA THR A 71 -9.79 -6.22 0.14
C THR A 71 -10.14 -6.71 -1.26
N THR A 72 -10.83 -7.84 -1.35
CA THR A 72 -11.40 -8.34 -2.62
C THR A 72 -12.35 -7.34 -3.24
N ASN A 73 -13.12 -6.62 -2.42
CA ASN A 73 -14.01 -5.56 -2.88
C ASN A 73 -13.26 -4.36 -3.48
N ASP A 74 -12.13 -3.98 -2.87
CA ASP A 74 -11.26 -2.93 -3.43
C ASP A 74 -10.73 -3.32 -4.81
N VAL A 75 -10.27 -4.56 -4.97
CA VAL A 75 -9.79 -5.10 -6.25
C VAL A 75 -10.89 -5.07 -7.32
N ASN A 76 -12.10 -5.49 -6.96
CA ASN A 76 -13.22 -5.57 -7.90
C ASN A 76 -13.75 -4.18 -8.32
N ASN A 77 -13.64 -3.19 -7.44
CA ASN A 77 -14.12 -1.83 -7.70
C ASN A 77 -13.06 -0.91 -8.33
N ALA A 78 -11.79 -1.25 -8.26
CA ALA A 78 -10.71 -0.45 -8.83
C ALA A 78 -10.40 -0.92 -10.25
N SER A 79 -10.88 -0.18 -11.25
CA SER A 79 -10.67 -0.51 -12.66
C SER A 79 -9.20 -0.62 -13.02
N GLY A 80 -8.80 -1.72 -13.65
CA GLY A 80 -7.43 -1.98 -14.06
C GLY A 80 -6.49 -2.45 -12.93
N PHE A 81 -7.03 -2.81 -11.77
CA PHE A 81 -6.20 -3.25 -10.64
C PHE A 81 -5.30 -4.42 -11.00
N ARG A 82 -5.86 -5.46 -11.64
CA ARG A 82 -5.14 -6.70 -11.97
C ARG A 82 -3.98 -6.48 -12.94
N GLU A 83 -4.14 -5.54 -13.86
CA GLU A 83 -3.15 -5.24 -14.90
C GLU A 83 -2.07 -4.28 -14.40
N LYS A 84 -2.42 -3.37 -13.50
CA LYS A 84 -1.57 -2.24 -13.11
C LYS A 84 -0.81 -2.47 -11.80
N VAL A 85 -1.39 -3.21 -10.86
CA VAL A 85 -0.78 -3.44 -9.55
C VAL A 85 0.12 -4.66 -9.59
N LYS A 86 1.41 -4.47 -9.34
CA LYS A 86 2.44 -5.50 -9.33
C LYS A 86 2.67 -6.08 -7.93
N VAL A 87 2.59 -5.26 -6.89
CA VAL A 87 2.82 -5.68 -5.51
C VAL A 87 1.72 -5.16 -4.60
N VAL A 88 1.12 -6.07 -3.85
CA VAL A 88 0.24 -5.80 -2.71
C VAL A 88 0.91 -6.38 -1.48
N PHE A 89 1.27 -5.52 -0.54
CA PHE A 89 1.88 -5.89 0.73
C PHE A 89 1.07 -5.32 1.88
N ALA A 90 0.80 -6.14 2.88
CA ALA A 90 0.20 -5.68 4.12
C ALA A 90 0.89 -6.34 5.31
N SER A 91 1.03 -5.61 6.40
CA SER A 91 1.70 -6.11 7.61
C SER A 91 1.07 -5.58 8.88
N CYS A 92 1.31 -6.29 9.97
CA CYS A 92 1.01 -5.82 11.33
C CYS A 92 1.92 -6.52 12.35
N GLY A 93 1.91 -6.04 13.58
CA GLY A 93 2.51 -6.74 14.72
C GLY A 93 1.65 -7.93 15.17
N SER A 94 2.28 -8.96 15.73
CA SER A 94 1.55 -10.13 16.23
C SER A 94 0.63 -9.82 17.41
N LYS A 95 0.85 -8.69 18.10
CA LYS A 95 0.03 -8.18 19.19
C LYS A 95 -1.07 -7.20 18.72
N GLU A 96 -1.21 -6.98 17.41
CA GLU A 96 -2.30 -6.20 16.81
C GLU A 96 -3.47 -7.12 16.42
N ASN A 97 -3.84 -7.16 15.15
CA ASN A 97 -4.91 -8.05 14.65
C ASN A 97 -4.43 -8.90 13.44
N PRO A 98 -3.52 -9.87 13.67
CA PRO A 98 -2.98 -10.69 12.59
C PRO A 98 -4.00 -11.65 11.96
N GLY A 99 -5.10 -11.94 12.66
CA GLY A 99 -6.18 -12.80 12.13
C GLY A 99 -6.85 -12.18 10.91
N ASN A 100 -7.21 -10.91 11.00
CA ASN A 100 -7.80 -10.18 9.87
C ASN A 100 -6.84 -10.11 8.67
N LEU A 101 -5.56 -9.86 8.92
CA LEU A 101 -4.54 -9.84 7.87
C LEU A 101 -4.44 -11.18 7.13
N LYS A 102 -4.42 -12.30 7.88
CA LYS A 102 -4.34 -13.65 7.32
C LYS A 102 -5.58 -14.02 6.51
N LEU A 103 -6.77 -13.76 7.04
CA LEU A 103 -8.04 -14.01 6.34
C LEU A 103 -8.10 -13.23 5.03
N ASN A 104 -7.69 -11.97 5.04
CA ASN A 104 -7.65 -11.14 3.83
C ASN A 104 -6.63 -11.65 2.81
N HIS A 105 -5.46 -12.12 3.27
CA HIS A 105 -4.46 -12.74 2.40
C HIS A 105 -5.01 -13.96 1.65
N GLU A 106 -5.71 -14.84 2.38
CA GLU A 106 -6.36 -16.01 1.78
C GLU A 106 -7.47 -15.62 0.81
N ALA A 107 -8.27 -14.61 1.15
CA ALA A 107 -9.34 -14.09 0.28
C ALA A 107 -8.78 -13.53 -1.03
N LEU A 108 -7.69 -12.76 -0.98
CA LEU A 108 -7.03 -12.24 -2.19
C LEU A 108 -6.44 -13.37 -3.05
N ASN A 109 -5.82 -14.36 -2.43
CA ASN A 109 -5.31 -15.54 -3.14
C ASN A 109 -6.44 -16.30 -3.86
N SER A 110 -7.60 -16.42 -3.23
CA SER A 110 -8.76 -17.12 -3.80
C SER A 110 -9.30 -16.47 -5.08
N ILE A 111 -9.07 -15.18 -5.27
CA ILE A 111 -9.43 -14.44 -6.50
C ILE A 111 -8.24 -14.21 -7.43
N GLY A 112 -7.11 -14.89 -7.19
CA GLY A 112 -5.93 -14.85 -8.05
C GLY A 112 -5.07 -13.59 -7.92
N ILE A 113 -5.18 -12.86 -6.80
CA ILE A 113 -4.32 -11.70 -6.51
C ILE A 113 -3.13 -12.15 -5.69
N LYS A 114 -1.94 -12.13 -6.32
CA LYS A 114 -0.68 -12.34 -5.60
C LYS A 114 -0.46 -11.20 -4.59
N ASN A 115 -0.28 -11.57 -3.33
CA ASN A 115 -0.09 -10.60 -2.27
C ASN A 115 0.79 -11.17 -1.16
N THR A 116 1.40 -10.30 -0.37
CA THR A 116 2.24 -10.67 0.77
C THR A 116 1.62 -10.15 2.06
N ALA A 117 1.42 -11.04 3.02
CA ALA A 117 0.99 -10.72 4.37
C ALA A 117 2.14 -11.02 5.34
N TYR A 118 2.62 -10.01 6.07
CA TYR A 118 3.71 -10.15 7.03
C TYR A 118 3.25 -9.84 8.45
N VAL A 119 3.54 -10.73 9.37
CA VAL A 119 3.28 -10.53 10.81
C VAL A 119 4.60 -10.40 11.54
N SER A 120 4.87 -9.23 12.10
CA SER A 120 6.06 -8.98 12.91
C SER A 120 5.90 -9.61 14.28
N ARG A 121 6.76 -10.60 14.57
CA ARG A 121 6.69 -11.40 15.80
C ARG A 121 6.99 -10.56 17.04
N ASP A 122 6.19 -10.76 18.08
CA ASP A 122 6.32 -10.18 19.43
C ASP A 122 6.28 -8.64 19.46
N THR A 123 5.65 -8.02 18.45
CA THR A 123 5.50 -6.57 18.34
C THR A 123 4.04 -6.13 18.25
N ALA A 124 3.81 -4.87 18.58
CA ALA A 124 2.51 -4.20 18.55
C ALA A 124 2.49 -3.08 17.50
N HIS A 125 1.65 -2.06 17.69
CA HIS A 125 1.56 -0.87 16.85
C HIS A 125 2.73 0.08 17.15
N GLU A 126 3.91 -0.22 16.62
CA GLU A 126 5.16 0.41 17.02
C GLU A 126 6.22 0.40 15.91
N PHE A 127 7.25 1.23 16.07
CA PHE A 127 8.31 1.39 15.07
C PHE A 127 9.05 0.08 14.72
N LEU A 128 9.23 -0.81 15.68
CA LEU A 128 9.88 -2.10 15.41
C LEU A 128 9.07 -2.92 14.39
N THR A 129 7.75 -2.92 14.51
CA THR A 129 6.84 -3.55 13.52
C THR A 129 7.06 -2.94 12.14
N TRP A 130 7.07 -1.62 12.03
CA TRP A 130 7.12 -0.91 10.75
C TRP A 130 8.50 -0.98 10.10
N ARG A 131 9.56 -0.92 10.88
CA ARG A 131 10.92 -1.12 10.39
C ARG A 131 11.13 -2.51 9.80
N ARG A 132 10.61 -3.55 10.47
CA ARG A 132 10.63 -4.93 9.96
C ARG A 132 9.76 -5.07 8.72
N SER A 133 8.60 -4.44 8.71
CA SER A 133 7.70 -4.42 7.55
C SER A 133 8.37 -3.80 6.32
N LEU A 134 9.07 -2.69 6.49
CA LEU A 134 9.83 -2.07 5.40
C LEU A 134 10.94 -2.99 4.87
N ARG A 135 11.64 -3.70 5.76
CA ARG A 135 12.66 -4.69 5.39
C ARG A 135 12.10 -5.81 4.50
N GLU A 136 10.88 -6.27 4.79
CA GLU A 136 10.21 -7.31 4.00
C GLU A 136 9.60 -6.76 2.70
N PHE A 137 9.16 -5.52 2.72
CA PHE A 137 8.55 -4.86 1.56
C PHE A 137 9.56 -4.40 0.51
N ALA A 138 10.66 -3.80 0.92
CA ALA A 138 11.63 -3.19 0.02
C ALA A 138 12.18 -4.16 -1.06
N PRO A 139 12.51 -5.43 -0.76
CA PRO A 139 12.98 -6.38 -1.76
C PRO A 139 11.94 -6.78 -2.82
N LEU A 140 10.67 -6.46 -2.60
CA LEU A 140 9.60 -6.75 -3.56
C LEU A 140 9.44 -5.64 -4.61
N LEU A 141 10.08 -4.48 -4.38
CA LEU A 141 9.91 -3.31 -5.23
C LEU A 141 10.74 -3.45 -6.52
N PHE A 142 10.10 -3.09 -7.64
CA PHE A 142 10.75 -2.90 -8.94
C PHE A 142 11.55 -4.11 -9.42
N GLN A 143 11.08 -5.31 -9.07
CA GLN A 143 11.63 -6.54 -9.65
C GLN A 143 11.06 -6.74 -11.06
N ASP A 144 11.93 -7.00 -12.02
CA ASP A 144 11.59 -7.28 -13.42
C ASP A 144 11.00 -8.71 -13.61
#